data_e767c39b5a1abdaa5b93a4bc9da1d3c0
#
_entry.id   e767c39b5a1abdaa5b93a4bc9da1d3c0
#
_cell.length_a   1.000
_cell.length_b   1.000
_cell.length_c   1.000
_cell.angle_alpha   90.00
_cell.angle_beta   90.00
_cell.angle_gamma   90.00
#
_symmetry.space_group_name_H-M   'P 1'
#
loop_
_entity.id
_entity.type
_entity.pdbx_description
1 polymer ?
#
loop_
_entity_poly.entity_id
_entity_poly.type
_entity_poly.pdbx_seq_one_letter_code
_entity_poly.pdbx_strand_id
1 'polypeptide(L)'
;MSTAGPVAGSVAGRVVVVAGAAGAAGPPLVARLAAAGATVVAADASAERLEPVVAQGNAAAADGGNVHAAVVDLLDEQATRDWAAGVLAEFGRVDGLVHLVGGWRGGKSITESDLADWALLQDLLVRTLQHTSRAFHDSLRASDDARLVLVSTVQAQAPSATNASYAAAKAAAETWTLAVADSFKGSNAAAVVLPIKALLTPAMREAKPEAKFSGYTDVSALADTILDLWLTPATELNGRRLVTSD
;
A
#
# COMPACT_ATOMS: atom_id res chain seq x y z
N MET A 1 -16.08 -26.16 8.78
CA MET A 1 -15.96 -25.86 7.33
C MET A 1 -14.47 -25.81 7.02
N SER A 2 -13.98 -26.67 6.13
CA SER A 2 -12.55 -26.68 5.76
C SER A 2 -12.28 -25.45 4.90
N THR A 3 -11.59 -24.45 5.45
CA THR A 3 -11.08 -23.33 4.64
C THR A 3 -9.95 -23.91 3.79
N ALA A 4 -10.13 -23.93 2.49
CA ALA A 4 -9.04 -24.24 1.58
C ALA A 4 -7.89 -23.26 1.86
N GLY A 5 -6.67 -23.79 2.01
CA GLY A 5 -5.48 -22.95 2.21
C GLY A 5 -5.17 -22.09 0.98
N PRO A 6 -4.25 -21.11 1.11
CA PRO A 6 -3.88 -20.24 0.00
C PRO A 6 -3.43 -21.01 -1.23
N VAL A 7 -3.83 -20.50 -2.41
CA VAL A 7 -3.41 -21.07 -3.70
C VAL A 7 -2.09 -20.41 -4.12
N ALA A 8 -1.10 -21.20 -4.50
CA ALA A 8 0.19 -20.67 -4.97
C ALA A 8 0.00 -19.80 -6.22
N GLY A 9 0.68 -18.67 -6.28
CA GLY A 9 0.56 -17.70 -7.37
C GLY A 9 -0.80 -16.96 -7.40
N SER A 10 -1.48 -16.83 -6.25
CA SER A 10 -2.78 -16.16 -6.14
C SER A 10 -2.93 -15.51 -4.76
N VAL A 11 -3.76 -14.48 -4.68
CA VAL A 11 -4.17 -13.87 -3.39
C VAL A 11 -5.33 -14.59 -2.72
N ALA A 12 -5.95 -15.58 -3.37
CA ALA A 12 -7.07 -16.32 -2.81
C ALA A 12 -6.69 -17.03 -1.51
N GLY A 13 -7.50 -16.84 -0.46
CA GLY A 13 -7.28 -17.39 0.88
C GLY A 13 -6.16 -16.72 1.67
N ARG A 14 -5.54 -15.64 1.15
CA ARG A 14 -4.54 -14.84 1.85
C ARG A 14 -5.18 -13.71 2.65
N VAL A 15 -4.49 -13.28 3.69
CA VAL A 15 -4.86 -12.10 4.49
C VAL A 15 -3.99 -10.93 4.06
N VAL A 16 -4.63 -9.89 3.48
CA VAL A 16 -3.93 -8.71 2.96
C VAL A 16 -4.39 -7.46 3.71
N VAL A 17 -3.46 -6.81 4.35
CA VAL A 17 -3.66 -5.52 5.03
C VAL A 17 -3.43 -4.39 4.05
N VAL A 18 -4.38 -3.45 3.96
CA VAL A 18 -4.28 -2.24 3.13
C VAL A 18 -4.30 -1.02 4.05
N ALA A 19 -3.14 -0.40 4.27
CA ALA A 19 -3.00 0.83 5.06
C ALA A 19 -3.25 2.05 4.19
N GLY A 20 -4.14 2.96 4.61
CA GLY A 20 -4.61 4.10 3.82
C GLY A 20 -5.69 3.70 2.79
N ALA A 21 -6.53 2.75 3.15
CA ALA A 21 -7.53 2.14 2.27
C ALA A 21 -8.60 3.12 1.77
N ALA A 22 -8.86 4.22 2.48
CA ALA A 22 -9.79 5.27 2.06
C ALA A 22 -9.15 6.34 1.15
N GLY A 23 -7.86 6.19 0.80
CA GLY A 23 -7.16 7.02 -0.18
C GLY A 23 -7.55 6.69 -1.63
N ALA A 24 -7.10 7.51 -2.59
CA ALA A 24 -7.50 7.40 -4.00
C ALA A 24 -7.27 6.02 -4.65
N ALA A 25 -6.20 5.32 -4.27
CA ALA A 25 -5.88 4.00 -4.79
C ALA A 25 -6.49 2.84 -3.97
N GLY A 26 -7.01 3.13 -2.76
CA GLY A 26 -7.52 2.10 -1.86
C GLY A 26 -8.78 1.39 -2.34
N PRO A 27 -9.88 2.12 -2.68
CA PRO A 27 -11.14 1.47 -3.08
C PRO A 27 -10.99 0.46 -4.22
N PRO A 28 -10.34 0.79 -5.36
CA PRO A 28 -10.15 -0.20 -6.42
C PRO A 28 -9.27 -1.37 -6.01
N LEU A 29 -8.23 -1.16 -5.19
CA LEU A 29 -7.38 -2.24 -4.70
C LEU A 29 -8.14 -3.18 -3.77
N VAL A 30 -8.86 -2.65 -2.78
CA VAL A 30 -9.67 -3.43 -1.82
C VAL A 30 -10.69 -4.28 -2.57
N ALA A 31 -11.42 -3.71 -3.53
CA ALA A 31 -12.39 -4.42 -4.34
C ALA A 31 -11.73 -5.54 -5.18
N ARG A 32 -10.58 -5.29 -5.80
CA ARG A 32 -9.85 -6.28 -6.60
C ARG A 32 -9.32 -7.44 -5.75
N LEU A 33 -8.74 -7.15 -4.59
CA LEU A 33 -8.26 -8.19 -3.67
C LEU A 33 -9.41 -9.08 -3.19
N ALA A 34 -10.53 -8.49 -2.78
CA ALA A 34 -11.71 -9.24 -2.34
C ALA A 34 -12.33 -10.07 -3.48
N ALA A 35 -12.42 -9.50 -4.69
CA ALA A 35 -12.86 -10.21 -5.89
C ALA A 35 -11.95 -11.38 -6.28
N ALA A 36 -10.66 -11.31 -5.92
CA ALA A 36 -9.69 -12.39 -6.11
C ALA A 36 -9.68 -13.41 -4.96
N GLY A 37 -10.61 -13.33 -3.99
CA GLY A 37 -10.77 -14.28 -2.90
C GLY A 37 -9.87 -14.05 -1.68
N ALA A 38 -9.28 -12.85 -1.53
CA ALA A 38 -8.52 -12.49 -0.35
C ALA A 38 -9.41 -12.03 0.81
N THR A 39 -8.97 -12.29 2.04
CA THR A 39 -9.44 -11.55 3.23
C THR A 39 -8.68 -10.24 3.30
N VAL A 40 -9.39 -9.12 3.17
CA VAL A 40 -8.78 -7.78 3.17
C VAL A 40 -9.06 -7.08 4.50
N VAL A 41 -8.00 -6.62 5.18
CA VAL A 41 -8.13 -5.73 6.33
C VAL A 41 -7.85 -4.31 5.87
N ALA A 42 -8.90 -3.55 5.60
CA ALA A 42 -8.84 -2.19 5.11
C ALA A 42 -8.69 -1.21 6.29
N ALA A 43 -7.56 -0.52 6.37
CA ALA A 43 -7.23 0.38 7.47
C ALA A 43 -7.15 1.85 7.03
N ASP A 44 -7.78 2.74 7.80
CA ASP A 44 -7.70 4.21 7.65
C ASP A 44 -7.97 4.88 9.00
N ALA A 45 -7.60 6.14 9.14
CA ALA A 45 -7.88 6.92 10.35
C ALA A 45 -9.34 7.42 10.44
N SER A 46 -10.10 7.38 9.33
CA SER A 46 -11.48 7.86 9.24
C SER A 46 -12.47 6.73 8.99
N ALA A 47 -13.32 6.45 9.98
CA ALA A 47 -14.41 5.47 9.85
C ALA A 47 -15.38 5.84 8.72
N GLU A 48 -15.76 7.12 8.62
CA GLU A 48 -16.69 7.64 7.61
C GLU A 48 -16.18 7.40 6.17
N ARG A 49 -14.87 7.63 5.94
CA ARG A 49 -14.26 7.41 4.63
C ARG A 49 -14.06 5.93 4.32
N LEU A 50 -13.90 5.09 5.34
CA LEU A 50 -13.64 3.67 5.20
C LEU A 50 -14.92 2.86 4.94
N GLU A 51 -16.06 3.28 5.47
CA GLU A 51 -17.35 2.60 5.33
C GLU A 51 -17.72 2.28 3.86
N PRO A 52 -17.72 3.25 2.93
CA PRO A 52 -18.04 2.96 1.52
C PRO A 52 -17.00 2.04 0.84
N VAL A 53 -15.74 2.08 1.25
CA VAL A 53 -14.69 1.19 0.73
C VAL A 53 -14.96 -0.26 1.11
N VAL A 54 -15.31 -0.49 2.36
CA VAL A 54 -15.66 -1.82 2.88
C VAL A 54 -16.93 -2.36 2.23
N ALA A 55 -17.97 -1.52 2.11
CA ALA A 55 -19.21 -1.89 1.45
C ALA A 55 -18.98 -2.29 -0.02
N GLN A 56 -18.24 -1.47 -0.77
CA GLN A 56 -17.88 -1.75 -2.16
C GLN A 56 -17.03 -3.01 -2.30
N GLY A 57 -16.05 -3.19 -1.42
CA GLY A 57 -15.18 -4.35 -1.42
C GLY A 57 -15.95 -5.64 -1.16
N ASN A 58 -16.85 -5.66 -0.17
CA ASN A 58 -17.70 -6.83 0.12
C ASN A 58 -18.71 -7.11 -0.99
N ALA A 59 -19.23 -6.08 -1.68
CA ALA A 59 -20.10 -6.27 -2.84
C ALA A 59 -19.35 -6.88 -4.05
N ALA A 60 -18.04 -6.67 -4.16
CA ALA A 60 -17.19 -7.22 -5.22
C ALA A 60 -16.59 -8.59 -4.86
N ALA A 61 -16.68 -9.02 -3.59
CA ALA A 61 -16.00 -10.21 -3.10
C ALA A 61 -16.47 -11.50 -3.81
N ALA A 62 -15.51 -12.33 -4.22
CA ALA A 62 -15.78 -13.68 -4.68
C ALA A 62 -15.88 -14.66 -3.50
N ASP A 63 -16.21 -15.93 -3.78
CA ASP A 63 -16.23 -16.99 -2.76
C ASP A 63 -14.89 -17.05 -1.99
N GLY A 64 -14.98 -16.91 -0.66
CA GLY A 64 -13.82 -16.86 0.24
C GLY A 64 -13.22 -15.46 0.45
N GLY A 65 -13.57 -14.47 -0.39
CA GLY A 65 -13.16 -13.09 -0.20
C GLY A 65 -14.04 -12.33 0.79
N ASN A 66 -13.46 -11.43 1.55
CA ASN A 66 -14.20 -10.53 2.44
C ASN A 66 -13.35 -9.30 2.77
N VAL A 67 -13.99 -8.25 3.28
CA VAL A 67 -13.33 -7.00 3.69
C VAL A 67 -13.74 -6.62 5.10
N HIS A 68 -12.75 -6.41 5.96
CA HIS A 68 -12.88 -5.96 7.34
C HIS A 68 -12.36 -4.54 7.48
N ALA A 69 -13.11 -3.69 8.19
CA ALA A 69 -12.69 -2.33 8.50
C ALA A 69 -11.75 -2.32 9.71
N ALA A 70 -10.72 -1.49 9.66
CA ALA A 70 -9.88 -1.16 10.81
C ALA A 70 -9.68 0.36 10.90
N VAL A 71 -10.25 0.98 11.92
CA VAL A 71 -10.04 2.41 12.18
C VAL A 71 -8.86 2.54 13.13
N VAL A 72 -7.73 3.07 12.61
CA VAL A 72 -6.48 3.18 13.36
C VAL A 72 -5.68 4.41 12.94
N ASP A 73 -5.19 5.16 13.93
CA ASP A 73 -4.18 6.20 13.68
C ASP A 73 -2.80 5.56 13.59
N LEU A 74 -2.27 5.47 12.37
CA LEU A 74 -0.96 4.88 12.10
C LEU A 74 0.22 5.75 12.58
N LEU A 75 -0.02 6.97 13.07
CA LEU A 75 0.97 7.78 13.75
C LEU A 75 1.12 7.39 15.23
N ASP A 76 0.14 6.70 15.80
CA ASP A 76 0.26 6.06 17.11
C ASP A 76 0.88 4.67 16.96
N GLU A 77 2.13 4.54 17.42
CA GLU A 77 2.87 3.27 17.32
C GLU A 77 2.20 2.16 18.14
N GLN A 78 1.68 2.48 19.34
CA GLN A 78 1.06 1.48 20.19
C GLN A 78 -0.28 1.01 19.60
N ALA A 79 -1.12 1.93 19.16
CA ALA A 79 -2.37 1.59 18.46
C ALA A 79 -2.12 0.73 17.22
N THR A 80 -1.05 1.03 16.44
CA THR A 80 -0.66 0.23 15.28
C THR A 80 -0.23 -1.20 15.67
N ARG A 81 0.50 -1.36 16.77
CA ARG A 81 0.91 -2.69 17.30
C ARG A 81 -0.28 -3.50 17.80
N ASP A 82 -1.18 -2.85 18.56
CA ASP A 82 -2.37 -3.51 19.11
C ASP A 82 -3.32 -3.94 17.99
N TRP A 83 -3.47 -3.11 16.95
CA TRP A 83 -4.19 -3.49 15.74
C TRP A 83 -3.57 -4.70 15.04
N ALA A 84 -2.25 -4.72 14.83
CA ALA A 84 -1.58 -5.84 14.19
C ALA A 84 -1.73 -7.14 15.00
N ALA A 85 -1.65 -7.05 16.34
CA ALA A 85 -1.89 -8.20 17.23
C ALA A 85 -3.33 -8.69 17.11
N GLY A 86 -4.32 -7.79 17.02
CA GLY A 86 -5.73 -8.14 16.78
C GLY A 86 -5.95 -8.85 15.46
N VAL A 87 -5.36 -8.36 14.37
CA VAL A 87 -5.43 -9.00 13.03
C VAL A 87 -4.85 -10.42 13.08
N LEU A 88 -3.71 -10.60 13.73
CA LEU A 88 -3.10 -11.94 13.88
C LEU A 88 -3.93 -12.86 14.76
N ALA A 89 -4.53 -12.36 15.83
CA ALA A 89 -5.40 -13.16 16.69
C ALA A 89 -6.67 -13.61 15.97
N GLU A 90 -7.23 -12.78 15.08
CA GLU A 90 -8.46 -13.07 14.34
C GLU A 90 -8.21 -14.01 13.15
N PHE A 91 -7.18 -13.74 12.34
CA PHE A 91 -6.97 -14.43 11.07
C PHE A 91 -5.83 -15.46 11.10
N GLY A 92 -4.98 -15.44 12.12
CA GLY A 92 -3.86 -16.38 12.30
C GLY A 92 -2.66 -16.14 11.36
N ARG A 93 -2.78 -15.24 10.38
CA ARG A 93 -1.74 -14.94 9.37
C ARG A 93 -1.89 -13.55 8.79
N VAL A 94 -0.81 -13.03 8.21
CA VAL A 94 -0.82 -11.87 7.31
C VAL A 94 0.15 -12.15 6.17
N ASP A 95 -0.35 -12.07 4.93
CA ASP A 95 0.39 -12.40 3.71
C ASP A 95 0.65 -11.19 2.83
N GLY A 96 0.04 -10.06 3.17
CA GLY A 96 0.25 -8.82 2.45
C GLY A 96 0.12 -7.59 3.34
N LEU A 97 1.02 -6.62 3.11
CA LEU A 97 0.89 -5.26 3.61
C LEU A 97 1.07 -4.31 2.44
N VAL A 98 -0.04 -3.72 1.98
CA VAL A 98 0.00 -2.68 0.94
C VAL A 98 -0.12 -1.32 1.61
N HIS A 99 0.96 -0.53 1.54
CA HIS A 99 1.03 0.78 2.17
C HIS A 99 0.72 1.88 1.17
N LEU A 100 -0.52 2.40 1.26
CA LEU A 100 -1.06 3.45 0.40
C LEU A 100 -1.16 4.81 1.10
N VAL A 101 -0.78 4.88 2.39
CA VAL A 101 -0.82 6.16 3.11
C VAL A 101 0.05 7.17 2.40
N GLY A 102 -0.51 8.34 2.14
CA GLY A 102 0.21 9.33 1.39
C GLY A 102 -0.44 10.71 1.42
N GLY A 103 0.25 11.62 0.80
CA GLY A 103 -0.15 12.99 0.61
C GLY A 103 0.91 13.68 -0.24
N TRP A 104 0.57 14.84 -0.76
CA TRP A 104 1.49 15.65 -1.53
C TRP A 104 1.49 17.09 -1.01
N ARG A 105 2.67 17.65 -0.89
CA ARG A 105 2.92 19.07 -0.65
C ARG A 105 4.09 19.49 -1.53
N GLY A 106 4.01 20.69 -2.10
CA GLY A 106 5.05 21.23 -2.97
C GLY A 106 4.53 22.40 -3.81
N GLY A 107 5.21 22.69 -4.93
CA GLY A 107 4.83 23.77 -5.86
C GLY A 107 5.58 25.09 -5.64
N LYS A 108 6.36 25.20 -4.56
CA LYS A 108 7.19 26.38 -4.26
C LYS A 108 8.67 26.11 -4.52
N SER A 109 9.46 27.15 -4.70
CA SER A 109 10.92 27.02 -4.81
C SER A 109 11.54 26.55 -3.49
N ILE A 110 12.82 26.17 -3.51
CA ILE A 110 13.56 25.72 -2.31
C ILE A 110 13.51 26.76 -1.19
N THR A 111 13.69 28.03 -1.53
CA THR A 111 13.74 29.12 -0.54
C THR A 111 12.36 29.55 -0.04
N GLU A 112 11.30 29.24 -0.76
CA GLU A 112 9.91 29.57 -0.42
C GLU A 112 9.15 28.40 0.17
N SER A 113 9.75 27.19 0.19
CA SER A 113 9.12 25.98 0.74
C SER A 113 8.92 26.11 2.25
N ASP A 114 7.78 25.62 2.72
CA ASP A 114 7.51 25.55 4.16
C ASP A 114 8.05 24.23 4.73
N LEU A 115 8.91 24.32 5.75
CA LEU A 115 9.42 23.12 6.42
C LEU A 115 8.35 22.40 7.25
N ALA A 116 7.21 23.02 7.54
CA ALA A 116 6.05 22.33 8.10
C ALA A 116 5.50 21.26 7.11
N ASP A 117 5.60 21.51 5.80
CA ASP A 117 5.26 20.50 4.78
C ASP A 117 6.17 19.28 4.88
N TRP A 118 7.46 19.47 5.20
CA TRP A 118 8.37 18.34 5.46
C TRP A 118 7.92 17.52 6.67
N ALA A 119 7.61 18.15 7.80
CA ALA A 119 7.17 17.46 9.01
C ALA A 119 5.91 16.62 8.74
N LEU A 120 4.90 17.21 8.06
CA LEU A 120 3.69 16.51 7.66
C LEU A 120 3.99 15.31 6.75
N LEU A 121 4.83 15.50 5.73
CA LEU A 121 5.15 14.44 4.76
C LEU A 121 6.00 13.34 5.41
N GLN A 122 6.91 13.68 6.33
CA GLN A 122 7.66 12.69 7.10
C GLN A 122 6.72 11.82 7.94
N ASP A 123 5.75 12.41 8.62
CA ASP A 123 4.77 11.67 9.39
C ASP A 123 3.94 10.75 8.49
N LEU A 124 3.34 11.27 7.44
CA LEU A 124 2.45 10.52 6.56
C LEU A 124 3.18 9.44 5.73
N LEU A 125 4.38 9.72 5.21
CA LEU A 125 5.02 8.85 4.21
C LEU A 125 6.08 7.94 4.82
N VAL A 126 6.69 8.33 5.95
CA VAL A 126 7.78 7.57 6.56
C VAL A 126 7.35 6.93 7.87
N ARG A 127 6.82 7.72 8.83
CA ARG A 127 6.52 7.21 10.16
C ARG A 127 5.39 6.17 10.13
N THR A 128 4.32 6.41 9.40
CA THR A 128 3.24 5.40 9.26
C THR A 128 3.73 4.10 8.63
N LEU A 129 4.62 4.19 7.63
CA LEU A 129 5.25 3.00 7.02
C LEU A 129 6.15 2.27 8.04
N GLN A 130 6.93 3.00 8.84
CA GLN A 130 7.76 2.42 9.89
C GLN A 130 6.92 1.66 10.92
N HIS A 131 5.84 2.27 11.40
CA HIS A 131 4.95 1.64 12.37
C HIS A 131 4.30 0.39 11.80
N THR A 132 3.68 0.48 10.63
CA THR A 132 2.97 -0.66 10.02
C THR A 132 3.92 -1.79 9.62
N SER A 133 5.04 -1.48 8.97
CA SER A 133 5.99 -2.51 8.54
C SER A 133 6.64 -3.23 9.73
N ARG A 134 6.91 -2.52 10.84
CA ARG A 134 7.42 -3.14 12.09
C ARG A 134 6.37 -4.00 12.78
N ALA A 135 5.12 -3.54 12.83
CA ALA A 135 4.03 -4.26 13.49
C ALA A 135 3.68 -5.58 12.79
N PHE A 136 3.77 -5.63 11.47
CA PHE A 136 3.49 -6.82 10.66
C PHE A 136 4.74 -7.59 10.20
N HIS A 137 5.95 -7.16 10.57
CA HIS A 137 7.21 -7.74 10.08
C HIS A 137 7.29 -9.25 10.25
N ASP A 138 7.10 -9.73 11.47
CA ASP A 138 7.32 -11.14 11.81
C ASP A 138 6.25 -12.05 11.17
N SER A 139 5.01 -11.57 11.07
CA SER A 139 3.94 -12.31 10.39
C SER A 139 4.17 -12.40 8.88
N LEU A 140 4.61 -11.30 8.24
CA LEU A 140 4.97 -11.33 6.83
C LEU A 140 6.15 -12.27 6.57
N ARG A 141 7.17 -12.22 7.42
CA ARG A 141 8.35 -13.09 7.30
C ARG A 141 8.02 -14.57 7.53
N ALA A 142 7.04 -14.88 8.36
CA ALA A 142 6.57 -16.25 8.63
C ALA A 142 5.61 -16.80 7.57
N SER A 143 5.05 -15.94 6.71
CA SER A 143 4.16 -16.36 5.63
C SER A 143 4.89 -17.21 4.59
N ASP A 144 4.17 -18.12 3.98
CA ASP A 144 4.63 -18.98 2.89
C ASP A 144 4.78 -18.21 1.55
N ASP A 145 4.21 -16.99 1.42
CA ASP A 145 4.34 -16.16 0.22
C ASP A 145 3.81 -14.74 0.48
N ALA A 146 4.62 -13.87 1.12
CA ALA A 146 4.18 -12.54 1.51
C ALA A 146 4.69 -11.41 0.61
N ARG A 147 3.93 -10.31 0.57
CA ARG A 147 4.31 -9.07 -0.09
C ARG A 147 4.11 -7.87 0.85
N LEU A 148 5.18 -7.07 1.03
CA LEU A 148 5.09 -5.69 1.48
C LEU A 148 5.22 -4.79 0.26
N VAL A 149 4.23 -3.95 0.00
CA VAL A 149 4.20 -3.10 -1.19
C VAL A 149 4.13 -1.63 -0.77
N LEU A 150 5.12 -0.85 -1.19
CA LEU A 150 5.11 0.61 -1.07
C LEU A 150 4.81 1.24 -2.42
N VAL A 151 3.73 2.01 -2.52
CA VAL A 151 3.51 2.91 -3.67
C VAL A 151 4.33 4.18 -3.46
N SER A 152 5.29 4.42 -4.36
CA SER A 152 6.22 5.54 -4.31
C SER A 152 6.11 6.43 -5.55
N THR A 153 7.13 7.23 -5.82
CA THR A 153 7.15 8.14 -6.95
C THR A 153 8.47 8.08 -7.72
N VAL A 154 8.41 8.29 -9.03
CA VAL A 154 9.61 8.48 -9.85
C VAL A 154 10.45 9.68 -9.37
N GLN A 155 9.82 10.65 -8.72
CA GLN A 155 10.47 11.84 -8.18
C GLN A 155 11.42 11.54 -6.99
N ALA A 156 11.28 10.38 -6.33
CA ALA A 156 12.22 9.97 -5.28
C ALA A 156 13.67 9.84 -5.80
N GLN A 157 13.85 9.51 -7.10
CA GLN A 157 15.17 9.39 -7.75
C GLN A 157 15.46 10.55 -8.71
N ALA A 158 14.45 11.33 -9.09
CA ALA A 158 14.58 12.48 -9.98
C ALA A 158 13.83 13.70 -9.40
N PRO A 159 14.31 14.24 -8.25
CA PRO A 159 13.64 15.35 -7.57
C PRO A 159 13.75 16.66 -8.38
N SER A 160 12.79 17.54 -8.17
CA SER A 160 12.84 18.93 -8.65
C SER A 160 12.82 19.90 -7.47
N ALA A 161 13.22 21.15 -7.70
CA ALA A 161 13.18 22.19 -6.68
C ALA A 161 11.78 22.38 -6.06
N THR A 162 10.72 22.17 -6.85
CA THR A 162 9.34 22.39 -6.43
C THR A 162 8.70 21.20 -5.70
N ASN A 163 9.39 20.07 -5.59
CA ASN A 163 8.91 18.89 -4.89
C ASN A 163 9.89 18.34 -3.84
N ALA A 164 10.84 19.14 -3.39
CA ALA A 164 11.97 18.69 -2.59
C ALA A 164 11.56 17.90 -1.33
N SER A 165 10.66 18.44 -0.50
CA SER A 165 10.19 17.77 0.72
C SER A 165 9.47 16.45 0.40
N TYR A 166 8.61 16.43 -0.62
CA TYR A 166 7.90 15.23 -1.02
C TYR A 166 8.85 14.15 -1.56
N ALA A 167 9.77 14.52 -2.45
CA ALA A 167 10.74 13.60 -3.02
C ALA A 167 11.68 13.03 -1.95
N ALA A 168 12.15 13.87 -1.01
CA ALA A 168 12.98 13.43 0.10
C ALA A 168 12.25 12.44 1.02
N ALA A 169 10.99 12.71 1.39
CA ALA A 169 10.20 11.81 2.21
C ALA A 169 9.93 10.48 1.51
N LYS A 170 9.62 10.49 0.20
CA LYS A 170 9.46 9.27 -0.59
C LYS A 170 10.76 8.50 -0.74
N ALA A 171 11.91 9.16 -0.93
CA ALA A 171 13.22 8.50 -0.95
C ALA A 171 13.54 7.83 0.39
N ALA A 172 13.24 8.48 1.52
CA ALA A 172 13.38 7.89 2.84
C ALA A 172 12.48 6.65 3.02
N ALA A 173 11.23 6.70 2.57
CA ALA A 173 10.31 5.56 2.59
C ALA A 173 10.80 4.40 1.70
N GLU A 174 11.33 4.68 0.51
CA GLU A 174 11.93 3.66 -0.36
C GLU A 174 13.14 3.00 0.34
N THR A 175 14.04 3.79 0.92
CA THR A 175 15.21 3.27 1.65
C THR A 175 14.79 2.39 2.83
N TRP A 176 13.77 2.79 3.59
CA TRP A 176 13.22 1.96 4.67
C TRP A 176 12.66 0.63 4.13
N THR A 177 11.91 0.66 3.04
CA THR A 177 11.36 -0.54 2.39
C THR A 177 12.46 -1.50 1.93
N LEU A 178 13.57 -0.97 1.38
CA LEU A 178 14.73 -1.78 0.98
C LEU A 178 15.45 -2.41 2.20
N ALA A 179 15.49 -1.71 3.35
CA ALA A 179 16.00 -2.30 4.58
C ALA A 179 15.09 -3.43 5.11
N VAL A 180 13.75 -3.28 4.98
CA VAL A 180 12.82 -4.38 5.25
C VAL A 180 13.04 -5.55 4.29
N ALA A 181 13.28 -5.28 3.01
CA ALA A 181 13.61 -6.32 2.04
C ALA A 181 14.88 -7.09 2.42
N ASP A 182 15.90 -6.42 2.94
CA ASP A 182 17.11 -7.08 3.45
C ASP A 182 16.79 -8.05 4.59
N SER A 183 15.90 -7.67 5.51
CA SER A 183 15.47 -8.51 6.62
C SER A 183 14.60 -9.72 6.20
N PHE A 184 14.03 -9.69 5.00
CA PHE A 184 13.24 -10.79 4.42
C PHE A 184 14.08 -11.84 3.69
N LYS A 185 15.39 -11.62 3.53
CA LYS A 185 16.29 -12.62 2.94
C LYS A 185 16.18 -13.97 3.63
N GLY A 186 16.11 -15.03 2.86
CA GLY A 186 15.96 -16.40 3.38
C GLY A 186 14.54 -16.76 3.83
N SER A 187 13.54 -15.94 3.50
CA SER A 187 12.10 -16.22 3.68
C SER A 187 11.37 -16.17 2.34
N ASN A 188 10.07 -16.46 2.36
CA ASN A 188 9.17 -16.33 1.19
C ASN A 188 8.44 -14.98 1.19
N ALA A 189 9.01 -13.96 1.82
CA ALA A 189 8.48 -12.59 1.81
C ALA A 189 9.27 -11.70 0.86
N ALA A 190 8.58 -10.75 0.22
CA ALA A 190 9.20 -9.72 -0.59
C ALA A 190 8.71 -8.33 -0.19
N ALA A 191 9.63 -7.37 -0.06
CA ALA A 191 9.29 -5.96 0.02
C ALA A 191 9.61 -5.29 -1.33
N VAL A 192 8.61 -4.61 -1.90
CA VAL A 192 8.62 -4.09 -3.27
C VAL A 192 8.24 -2.61 -3.27
N VAL A 193 8.93 -1.83 -4.08
CA VAL A 193 8.61 -0.42 -4.34
C VAL A 193 7.99 -0.29 -5.74
N LEU A 194 6.80 0.30 -5.81
CA LEU A 194 6.11 0.64 -7.07
C LEU A 194 6.13 2.16 -7.28
N PRO A 195 7.12 2.70 -8.01
CA PRO A 195 7.19 4.12 -8.31
C PRO A 195 6.23 4.48 -9.44
N ILE A 196 5.37 5.46 -9.21
CA ILE A 196 4.48 6.03 -10.21
C ILE A 196 4.78 7.52 -10.38
N LYS A 197 4.34 8.13 -11.48
CA LYS A 197 4.44 9.59 -11.66
C LYS A 197 3.34 10.30 -10.86
N ALA A 198 2.12 9.88 -11.03
CA ALA A 198 0.94 10.35 -10.32
C ALA A 198 -0.21 9.35 -10.51
N LEU A 199 -1.17 9.35 -9.61
CA LEU A 199 -2.40 8.57 -9.74
C LEU A 199 -3.36 9.27 -10.70
N LEU A 200 -4.10 8.47 -11.47
CA LEU A 200 -5.24 8.91 -12.26
C LEU A 200 -6.52 8.24 -11.75
N THR A 201 -7.45 9.05 -11.27
CA THR A 201 -8.74 8.59 -10.80
C THR A 201 -9.83 8.85 -11.83
N PRO A 202 -10.98 8.12 -11.79
CA PRO A 202 -12.14 8.40 -12.62
C PRO A 202 -12.61 9.86 -12.50
N ALA A 203 -12.68 10.40 -11.29
CA ALA A 203 -13.08 11.79 -11.05
C ALA A 203 -12.16 12.82 -11.72
N MET A 204 -10.84 12.52 -11.81
CA MET A 204 -9.92 13.40 -12.55
C MET A 204 -10.16 13.36 -14.04
N ARG A 205 -10.51 12.20 -14.60
CA ARG A 205 -10.87 12.06 -16.02
C ARG A 205 -12.17 12.82 -16.33
N GLU A 206 -13.18 12.68 -15.49
CA GLU A 206 -14.46 13.40 -15.61
C GLU A 206 -14.28 14.91 -15.51
N ALA A 207 -13.45 15.38 -14.55
CA ALA A 207 -13.20 16.80 -14.36
C ALA A 207 -12.38 17.44 -15.51
N LYS A 208 -11.58 16.65 -16.24
CA LYS A 208 -10.71 17.14 -17.33
C LYS A 208 -10.67 16.14 -18.48
N PRO A 209 -11.77 15.95 -19.23
CA PRO A 209 -11.88 14.90 -20.26
C PRO A 209 -10.87 15.08 -21.41
N GLU A 210 -10.49 16.32 -21.74
CA GLU A 210 -9.53 16.61 -22.81
C GLU A 210 -8.04 16.47 -22.37
N ALA A 211 -7.78 16.27 -21.09
CA ALA A 211 -6.41 16.14 -20.59
C ALA A 211 -5.83 14.75 -20.92
N LYS A 212 -4.60 14.73 -21.46
CA LYS A 212 -3.94 13.47 -21.86
C LYS A 212 -3.43 12.63 -20.68
N PHE A 213 -3.22 13.21 -19.49
CA PHE A 213 -2.68 12.55 -18.29
C PHE A 213 -1.43 11.68 -18.55
N SER A 214 -0.53 12.15 -19.44
CA SER A 214 0.63 11.38 -19.89
C SER A 214 1.52 10.92 -18.72
N GLY A 215 1.75 9.62 -18.63
CA GLY A 215 2.52 8.96 -17.58
C GLY A 215 1.82 8.91 -16.22
N TYR A 216 0.52 9.22 -16.13
CA TYR A 216 -0.26 8.97 -14.93
C TYR A 216 -0.67 7.50 -14.89
N THR A 217 -0.63 6.89 -13.72
CA THR A 217 -1.04 5.50 -13.51
C THR A 217 -2.49 5.46 -13.06
N ASP A 218 -3.34 4.80 -13.83
CA ASP A 218 -4.74 4.58 -13.48
C ASP A 218 -4.82 3.75 -12.18
N VAL A 219 -5.72 4.14 -11.27
CA VAL A 219 -5.84 3.47 -9.96
C VAL A 219 -6.26 2.01 -10.06
N SER A 220 -7.03 1.63 -11.10
CA SER A 220 -7.40 0.23 -11.35
C SER A 220 -6.22 -0.56 -11.92
N ALA A 221 -5.44 0.02 -12.83
CA ALA A 221 -4.23 -0.61 -13.35
C ALA A 221 -3.17 -0.80 -12.25
N LEU A 222 -3.06 0.16 -11.31
CA LEU A 222 -2.20 -0.02 -10.15
C LEU A 222 -2.67 -1.18 -9.26
N ALA A 223 -3.97 -1.31 -9.05
CA ALA A 223 -4.53 -2.42 -8.29
C ALA A 223 -4.23 -3.78 -8.95
N ASP A 224 -4.40 -3.88 -10.27
CA ASP A 224 -4.04 -5.09 -11.04
C ASP A 224 -2.54 -5.40 -10.92
N THR A 225 -1.67 -4.39 -11.07
CA THR A 225 -0.21 -4.54 -10.87
C THR A 225 0.12 -5.07 -9.47
N ILE A 226 -0.55 -4.60 -8.43
CA ILE A 226 -0.32 -5.06 -7.05
C ILE A 226 -0.75 -6.52 -6.90
N LEU A 227 -1.89 -6.93 -7.46
CA LEU A 227 -2.33 -8.33 -7.44
C LEU A 227 -1.33 -9.25 -8.15
N ASP A 228 -0.83 -8.84 -9.30
CA ASP A 228 0.11 -9.62 -10.13
C ASP A 228 1.44 -9.89 -9.43
N LEU A 229 1.79 -9.17 -8.36
CA LEU A 229 2.98 -9.47 -7.57
C LEU A 229 2.97 -10.88 -6.95
N TRP A 230 1.80 -11.47 -6.70
CA TRP A 230 1.70 -12.85 -6.22
C TRP A 230 1.88 -13.91 -7.31
N LEU A 231 1.90 -13.51 -8.60
CA LEU A 231 2.21 -14.41 -9.73
C LEU A 231 3.72 -14.65 -9.88
N THR A 232 4.54 -13.82 -9.26
CA THR A 232 6.01 -13.89 -9.33
C THR A 232 6.58 -14.34 -7.98
N PRO A 233 7.53 -15.28 -7.93
CA PRO A 233 8.15 -15.72 -6.69
C PRO A 233 8.72 -14.57 -5.85
N ALA A 234 8.52 -14.61 -4.53
CA ALA A 234 9.02 -13.56 -3.62
C ALA A 234 10.52 -13.30 -3.77
N THR A 235 11.31 -14.35 -4.01
CA THR A 235 12.77 -14.26 -4.18
C THR A 235 13.20 -13.45 -5.39
N GLU A 236 12.36 -13.36 -6.41
CA GLU A 236 12.63 -12.56 -7.62
C GLU A 236 12.22 -11.10 -7.44
N LEU A 237 11.26 -10.84 -6.54
CA LEU A 237 10.68 -9.52 -6.29
C LEU A 237 11.38 -8.76 -5.14
N ASN A 238 11.94 -9.49 -4.17
CA ASN A 238 12.41 -8.87 -2.94
C ASN A 238 13.49 -7.82 -3.18
N GLY A 239 13.27 -6.60 -2.69
CA GLY A 239 14.15 -5.45 -2.87
C GLY A 239 14.04 -4.78 -4.26
N ARG A 240 13.06 -5.17 -5.08
CA ARG A 240 12.88 -4.57 -6.40
C ARG A 240 12.13 -3.24 -6.32
N ARG A 241 12.56 -2.32 -7.16
CA ARG A 241 11.86 -1.11 -7.55
C ARG A 241 11.30 -1.33 -8.96
N LEU A 242 10.01 -1.63 -9.05
CA LEU A 242 9.35 -2.03 -10.29
C LEU A 242 8.66 -0.81 -10.91
N VAL A 243 9.25 -0.26 -11.95
CA VAL A 243 8.60 0.80 -12.73
C VAL A 243 7.48 0.15 -13.55
N THR A 244 6.24 0.56 -13.29
CA THR A 244 5.11 0.16 -14.14
C THR A 244 5.34 0.73 -15.53
N SER A 245 5.46 -0.14 -16.54
CA SER A 245 5.45 0.31 -17.95
C SER A 245 4.08 0.89 -18.27
N ASP A 246 4.08 2.03 -18.96
CA ASP A 246 2.88 2.68 -19.52
C ASP A 246 2.16 1.74 -20.48
#